data_57a97a7261ea40769e24a567c7aa5ffa
#
_entry.id   57a97a7261ea40769e24a567c7aa5ffa
#
_cell.length_a   1.000
_cell.length_b   1.000
_cell.length_c   1.000
_cell.angle_alpha   90.00
_cell.angle_beta   90.00
_cell.angle_gamma   90.00
#
_symmetry.space_group_name_H-M   'P 1'
#
loop_
_entity.id
_entity.type
_entity.pdbx_description
1 polymer ?
#
loop_
_entity_poly.entity_id
_entity_poly.type
_entity_poly.pdbx_seq_one_letter_code
_entity_poly.pdbx_strand_id
1 'polypeptide(L)'
;MPPAGRTKAIQDLVDRGGDAIKRSAWFEAERVLDRSLAMSNGRHDYTGMAEIIDLLATARAGIRKEALASRAAIRIVDDAVTDTMDVELGRYLVQPPLVGADARRLRLLAAAHEVSVVALCREPRTQLGLTPIVAIGPLGAVRCRIKSPEREDKPTAGWFRDALLQLGSAAVDRIDPTKDPQRRLDAVLGLLDTVPEDDGLHRLAIAICQEAAEAASE
;
A
#
# COMPACT_ATOMS: atom_id res chain seq x y z
N MET A 1 0.40 -21.86 -23.02
CA MET A 1 1.33 -20.86 -23.57
C MET A 1 1.22 -19.62 -22.69
N PRO A 2 2.31 -18.99 -22.26
CA PRO A 2 2.21 -17.71 -21.59
C PRO A 2 1.55 -16.71 -22.54
N PRO A 3 0.73 -15.75 -22.02
CA PRO A 3 0.13 -14.71 -22.84
C PRO A 3 1.21 -13.93 -23.60
N ALA A 4 0.87 -13.43 -24.79
CA ALA A 4 1.78 -12.65 -25.62
C ALA A 4 2.28 -11.44 -24.80
N GLY A 5 3.57 -11.38 -24.49
CA GLY A 5 4.17 -10.33 -23.64
C GLY A 5 4.87 -10.87 -22.39
N ARG A 6 4.39 -11.96 -21.80
CA ARG A 6 4.98 -12.55 -20.59
C ARG A 6 6.20 -13.41 -20.92
N THR A 7 7.36 -13.04 -20.37
CA THR A 7 8.58 -13.87 -20.49
C THR A 7 8.59 -14.97 -19.45
N LYS A 8 9.40 -16.03 -19.70
CA LYS A 8 9.63 -17.09 -18.71
C LYS A 8 10.07 -16.52 -17.35
N ALA A 9 10.96 -15.52 -17.34
CA ALA A 9 11.45 -14.91 -16.11
C ALA A 9 10.34 -14.21 -15.30
N ILE A 10 9.37 -13.57 -15.97
CA ILE A 10 8.19 -12.97 -15.30
C ILE A 10 7.31 -14.10 -14.77
N GLN A 11 7.05 -15.14 -15.56
CA GLN A 11 6.22 -16.27 -15.12
C GLN A 11 6.83 -16.97 -13.90
N ASP A 12 8.12 -17.23 -13.89
CA ASP A 12 8.83 -17.85 -12.75
C ASP A 12 8.67 -17.01 -11.46
N LEU A 13 8.66 -15.66 -11.57
CA LEU A 13 8.41 -14.78 -10.43
C LEU A 13 6.94 -14.82 -9.97
N VAL A 14 5.99 -14.85 -10.90
CA VAL A 14 4.56 -14.95 -10.58
C VAL A 14 4.25 -16.27 -9.87
N ASP A 15 4.76 -17.39 -10.40
CA ASP A 15 4.59 -18.71 -9.81
C ASP A 15 5.17 -18.75 -8.39
N ARG A 16 6.38 -18.21 -8.21
CA ARG A 16 7.02 -18.08 -6.90
C ARG A 16 6.21 -17.22 -5.93
N GLY A 17 5.65 -16.11 -6.40
CA GLY A 17 4.76 -15.24 -5.62
C GLY A 17 3.50 -15.98 -5.17
N GLY A 18 2.86 -16.71 -6.09
CA GLY A 18 1.70 -17.54 -5.80
C GLY A 18 1.99 -18.63 -4.78
N ASP A 19 3.14 -19.30 -4.89
CA ASP A 19 3.57 -20.32 -3.91
C ASP A 19 3.93 -19.72 -2.54
N ALA A 20 4.49 -18.52 -2.51
CA ALA A 20 4.72 -17.80 -1.26
C ALA A 20 3.40 -17.42 -0.56
N ILE A 21 2.38 -16.98 -1.31
CA ILE A 21 1.03 -16.71 -0.80
C ILE A 21 0.41 -17.97 -0.16
N LYS A 22 0.49 -19.13 -0.83
CA LYS A 22 -0.03 -20.40 -0.29
C LYS A 22 0.59 -20.79 1.05
N ARG A 23 1.85 -20.39 1.28
CA ARG A 23 2.59 -20.63 2.52
C ARG A 23 2.44 -19.49 3.54
N SER A 24 1.64 -18.46 3.24
CA SER A 24 1.54 -17.22 4.02
C SER A 24 2.88 -16.49 4.20
N ALA A 25 3.81 -16.65 3.27
CA ALA A 25 5.08 -15.93 3.24
C ALA A 25 4.88 -14.58 2.52
N TRP A 26 4.11 -13.68 3.18
CA TRP A 26 3.58 -12.46 2.58
C TRP A 26 4.66 -11.51 2.06
N PHE A 27 5.75 -11.33 2.79
CA PHE A 27 6.86 -10.45 2.41
C PHE A 27 7.68 -11.01 1.25
N GLU A 28 7.87 -12.32 1.19
CA GLU A 28 8.48 -12.94 0.00
C GLU A 28 7.57 -12.74 -1.22
N ALA A 29 6.27 -12.98 -1.07
CA ALA A 29 5.30 -12.78 -2.14
C ALA A 29 5.33 -11.33 -2.64
N GLU A 30 5.23 -10.34 -1.75
CA GLU A 30 5.25 -8.93 -2.11
C GLU A 30 6.53 -8.59 -2.89
N ARG A 31 7.72 -8.95 -2.40
CA ARG A 31 9.00 -8.64 -3.07
C ARG A 31 9.10 -9.21 -4.49
N VAL A 32 8.69 -10.46 -4.69
CA VAL A 32 8.81 -11.08 -6.02
C VAL A 32 7.73 -10.58 -6.99
N LEU A 33 6.53 -10.28 -6.47
CA LEU A 33 5.43 -9.74 -7.26
C LEU A 33 5.66 -8.28 -7.66
N ASP A 34 6.19 -7.43 -6.77
CA ASP A 34 6.59 -6.06 -7.11
C ASP A 34 7.64 -6.05 -8.23
N ARG A 35 8.64 -6.95 -8.16
CA ARG A 35 9.63 -7.10 -9.23
C ARG A 35 8.99 -7.54 -10.54
N SER A 36 8.08 -8.50 -10.48
CA SER A 36 7.38 -9.01 -11.66
C SER A 36 6.48 -7.91 -12.29
N LEU A 37 5.81 -7.10 -11.45
CA LEU A 37 4.99 -5.97 -11.88
C LEU A 37 5.83 -4.91 -12.62
N ALA A 38 6.98 -4.54 -12.06
CA ALA A 38 7.89 -3.60 -12.71
C ALA A 38 8.39 -4.10 -14.08
N MET A 39 8.69 -5.40 -14.19
CA MET A 39 9.10 -6.01 -15.47
C MET A 39 7.96 -6.07 -16.49
N SER A 40 6.73 -6.38 -16.07
CA SER A 40 5.54 -6.40 -16.92
C SER A 40 5.15 -5.00 -17.37
N ASN A 41 5.24 -4.00 -16.50
CA ASN A 41 4.99 -2.59 -16.82
C ASN A 41 5.95 -2.09 -17.91
N GLY A 42 7.24 -2.38 -17.80
CA GLY A 42 8.24 -2.02 -18.83
C GLY A 42 8.03 -2.71 -20.20
N ARG A 43 7.11 -3.67 -20.28
CA ARG A 43 6.73 -4.38 -21.51
C ARG A 43 5.31 -4.10 -21.96
N HIS A 44 4.57 -3.29 -21.23
CA HIS A 44 3.15 -3.01 -21.45
C HIS A 44 2.29 -4.30 -21.49
N ASP A 45 2.66 -5.30 -20.68
CA ASP A 45 1.88 -6.54 -20.53
C ASP A 45 0.72 -6.29 -19.56
N TYR A 46 -0.28 -5.55 -19.99
CA TYR A 46 -1.40 -5.11 -19.17
C TYR A 46 -2.20 -6.27 -18.57
N THR A 47 -2.43 -7.32 -19.35
CA THR A 47 -3.12 -8.54 -18.86
C THR A 47 -2.30 -9.22 -17.76
N GLY A 48 -0.99 -9.36 -17.96
CA GLY A 48 -0.09 -9.89 -16.95
C GLY A 48 0.00 -9.01 -15.71
N MET A 49 -0.02 -7.68 -15.88
CA MET A 49 -0.03 -6.74 -14.77
C MET A 49 -1.30 -6.87 -13.90
N ALA A 50 -2.48 -7.04 -14.51
CA ALA A 50 -3.72 -7.23 -13.77
C ALA A 50 -3.65 -8.46 -12.84
N GLU A 51 -3.16 -9.60 -13.36
CA GLU A 51 -2.95 -10.81 -12.55
C GLU A 51 -1.93 -10.63 -11.43
N ILE A 52 -0.80 -9.97 -11.72
CA ILE A 52 0.25 -9.71 -10.72
C ILE A 52 -0.28 -8.79 -9.61
N ILE A 53 -1.05 -7.75 -9.96
CA ILE A 53 -1.64 -6.82 -8.99
C ILE A 53 -2.65 -7.53 -8.07
N ASP A 54 -3.42 -8.49 -8.58
CA ASP A 54 -4.35 -9.29 -7.77
C ASP A 54 -3.62 -10.16 -6.74
N LEU A 55 -2.53 -10.82 -7.16
CA LEU A 55 -1.68 -11.56 -6.24
C LEU A 55 -0.99 -10.64 -5.22
N LEU A 56 -0.51 -9.47 -5.65
CA LEU A 56 0.10 -8.47 -4.78
C LEU A 56 -0.90 -7.94 -3.74
N ALA A 57 -2.14 -7.66 -4.15
CA ALA A 57 -3.23 -7.29 -3.25
C ALA A 57 -3.46 -8.37 -2.17
N THR A 58 -3.43 -9.64 -2.56
CA THR A 58 -3.57 -10.76 -1.63
C THR A 58 -2.42 -10.80 -0.61
N ALA A 59 -1.17 -10.63 -1.04
CA ALA A 59 -0.01 -10.60 -0.14
C ALA A 59 -0.09 -9.42 0.85
N ARG A 60 -0.39 -8.21 0.37
CA ARG A 60 -0.54 -7.00 1.18
C ARG A 60 -1.73 -7.08 2.14
N ALA A 61 -2.84 -7.70 1.71
CA ALA A 61 -3.97 -7.99 2.58
C ALA A 61 -3.59 -8.95 3.72
N GLY A 62 -2.71 -9.94 3.47
CA GLY A 62 -2.15 -10.82 4.49
C GLY A 62 -1.38 -10.05 5.56
N ILE A 63 -0.41 -9.20 5.15
CA ILE A 63 0.37 -8.33 6.04
C ILE A 63 -0.56 -7.43 6.87
N ARG A 64 -1.47 -6.74 6.20
CA ARG A 64 -2.45 -5.87 6.86
C ARG A 64 -3.32 -6.63 7.86
N LYS A 65 -3.82 -7.80 7.50
CA LYS A 65 -4.66 -8.63 8.36
C LYS A 65 -3.94 -9.02 9.64
N GLU A 66 -2.69 -9.46 9.55
CA GLU A 66 -1.88 -9.81 10.72
C GLU A 66 -1.65 -8.59 11.62
N ALA A 67 -1.24 -7.45 11.05
CA ALA A 67 -1.02 -6.22 11.81
C ALA A 67 -2.29 -5.74 12.54
N LEU A 68 -3.45 -5.77 11.86
CA LEU A 68 -4.72 -5.32 12.42
C LEU A 68 -5.33 -6.32 13.41
N ALA A 69 -5.00 -7.60 13.31
CA ALA A 69 -5.44 -8.64 14.26
C ALA A 69 -4.72 -8.57 15.61
N SER A 70 -3.57 -7.87 15.68
CA SER A 70 -2.85 -7.67 16.94
C SER A 70 -3.77 -7.06 18.00
N ARG A 71 -3.74 -7.65 19.20
CA ARG A 71 -4.45 -7.11 20.39
C ARG A 71 -3.69 -5.99 21.08
N ALA A 72 -2.44 -5.75 20.70
CA ALA A 72 -1.64 -4.65 21.23
C ALA A 72 -2.32 -3.30 20.98
N ALA A 73 -2.09 -2.35 21.87
CA ALA A 73 -2.49 -0.96 21.67
C ALA A 73 -1.80 -0.39 20.42
N ILE A 74 -2.37 0.68 19.85
CA ILE A 74 -1.68 1.44 18.80
C ILE A 74 -0.44 2.06 19.43
N ARG A 75 0.72 1.80 18.84
CA ARG A 75 1.98 2.41 19.28
C ARG A 75 2.10 3.80 18.67
N ILE A 76 2.18 4.81 19.53
CA ILE A 76 2.45 6.19 19.11
C ILE A 76 3.97 6.34 18.98
N VAL A 77 4.42 6.90 17.86
CA VAL A 77 5.84 7.13 17.55
C VAL A 77 6.05 8.61 17.33
N ASP A 78 6.82 9.24 18.20
CA ASP A 78 7.23 10.66 18.16
C ASP A 78 8.75 10.84 18.32
N ASP A 79 9.48 9.76 18.51
CA ASP A 79 10.93 9.70 18.46
C ASP A 79 11.43 9.17 17.12
N ALA A 80 12.69 9.49 16.79
CA ALA A 80 13.31 9.17 15.50
C ALA A 80 13.21 7.68 15.14
N VAL A 81 12.70 7.38 13.97
CA VAL A 81 12.73 6.02 13.39
C VAL A 81 14.15 5.75 12.90
N THR A 82 14.87 4.89 13.62
CA THR A 82 16.24 4.48 13.30
C THR A 82 16.27 3.05 12.77
N ASP A 83 17.34 2.69 12.06
CA ASP A 83 17.50 1.32 11.52
C ASP A 83 17.70 0.26 12.62
N THR A 84 17.97 0.70 13.87
CA THR A 84 18.10 -0.15 15.06
C THR A 84 16.83 -0.20 15.90
N MET A 85 15.75 0.46 15.47
CA MET A 85 14.48 0.42 16.17
C MET A 85 13.93 -1.00 16.16
N ASP A 86 13.56 -1.50 17.34
CA ASP A 86 12.84 -2.78 17.45
C ASP A 86 11.38 -2.58 17.03
N VAL A 87 11.02 -3.21 15.92
CA VAL A 87 9.67 -3.10 15.35
C VAL A 87 8.90 -4.38 15.62
N GLU A 88 7.81 -4.27 16.33
CA GLU A 88 6.92 -5.39 16.65
C GLU A 88 5.65 -5.39 15.80
N LEU A 89 5.06 -6.57 15.64
CA LEU A 89 3.77 -6.77 14.97
C LEU A 89 2.70 -5.80 15.48
N GLY A 90 2.01 -5.08 14.57
CA GLY A 90 0.83 -4.31 14.94
C GLY A 90 0.64 -2.97 14.24
N ARG A 91 0.05 -2.03 14.98
CA ARG A 91 -0.40 -0.72 14.48
C ARG A 91 0.45 0.39 15.06
N TYR A 92 0.92 1.27 14.18
CA TYR A 92 1.76 2.41 14.52
C TYR A 92 1.12 3.72 14.08
N LEU A 93 1.13 4.72 14.95
CA LEU A 93 0.70 6.07 14.65
C LEU A 93 1.88 7.03 14.86
N VAL A 94 2.51 7.40 13.76
CA VAL A 94 3.58 8.39 13.73
C VAL A 94 2.97 9.77 13.87
N GLN A 95 3.60 10.63 14.69
CA GLN A 95 3.11 11.98 14.98
C GLN A 95 4.25 12.99 15.09
N PRO A 96 3.95 14.30 15.06
CA PRO A 96 4.98 15.34 15.23
C PRO A 96 5.86 15.12 16.48
N PRO A 97 7.16 15.38 16.36
CA PRO A 97 7.83 16.13 15.27
C PRO A 97 8.08 15.32 13.99
N LEU A 98 7.79 14.03 13.98
CA LEU A 98 7.91 13.17 12.81
C LEU A 98 6.87 13.49 11.73
N VAL A 99 7.15 13.03 10.51
CA VAL A 99 6.33 13.30 9.32
C VAL A 99 6.00 12.01 8.56
N GLY A 100 5.22 12.10 7.49
CA GLY A 100 4.83 10.94 6.69
C GLY A 100 5.98 10.12 6.14
N ALA A 101 7.16 10.74 5.90
CA ALA A 101 8.36 10.03 5.49
C ALA A 101 8.87 9.06 6.58
N ASP A 102 8.71 9.41 7.85
CA ASP A 102 9.11 8.54 8.97
C ASP A 102 8.17 7.33 9.09
N ALA A 103 6.87 7.51 8.84
CA ALA A 103 5.93 6.40 8.77
C ALA A 103 6.27 5.44 7.62
N ARG A 104 6.65 5.97 6.46
CA ARG A 104 7.17 5.15 5.35
C ARG A 104 8.46 4.41 5.74
N ARG A 105 9.41 5.10 6.38
CA ARG A 105 10.66 4.49 6.86
C ARG A 105 10.39 3.35 7.83
N LEU A 106 9.49 3.54 8.79
CA LEU A 106 9.08 2.51 9.74
C LEU A 106 8.47 1.28 9.01
N ARG A 107 7.59 1.50 8.03
CA ARG A 107 7.03 0.42 7.22
C ARG A 107 8.11 -0.36 6.45
N LEU A 108 9.06 0.35 5.84
CA LEU A 108 10.17 -0.29 5.11
C LEU A 108 11.10 -1.08 6.05
N LEU A 109 11.38 -0.56 7.25
CA LEU A 109 12.14 -1.24 8.29
C LEU A 109 11.43 -2.53 8.74
N ALA A 110 10.12 -2.44 9.00
CA ALA A 110 9.30 -3.60 9.35
C ALA A 110 9.32 -4.68 8.25
N ALA A 111 9.18 -4.26 6.99
CA ALA A 111 9.23 -5.18 5.84
C ALA A 111 10.61 -5.85 5.67
N ALA A 112 11.71 -5.13 5.97
CA ALA A 112 13.06 -5.70 5.96
C ALA A 112 13.26 -6.79 7.02
N HIS A 113 12.54 -6.69 8.14
CA HIS A 113 12.53 -7.69 9.22
C HIS A 113 11.36 -8.69 9.11
N GLU A 114 10.57 -8.63 8.04
CA GLU A 114 9.37 -9.47 7.82
C GLU A 114 8.35 -9.38 8.97
N VAL A 115 8.19 -8.19 9.55
CA VAL A 115 7.23 -7.90 10.62
C VAL A 115 6.01 -7.19 10.05
N SER A 116 4.83 -7.77 10.26
CA SER A 116 3.57 -7.20 9.76
C SER A 116 3.16 -5.97 10.55
N VAL A 117 3.24 -4.79 9.92
CA VAL A 117 2.81 -3.52 10.51
C VAL A 117 1.90 -2.75 9.58
N VAL A 118 1.01 -1.95 10.16
CA VAL A 118 0.33 -0.85 9.48
C VAL A 118 0.73 0.45 10.18
N ALA A 119 1.32 1.36 9.43
CA ALA A 119 1.80 2.64 9.94
C ALA A 119 1.02 3.80 9.29
N LEU A 120 0.38 4.61 10.12
CA LEU A 120 -0.23 5.88 9.73
C LEU A 120 0.59 7.05 10.29
N CYS A 121 0.61 8.18 9.58
CA CYS A 121 1.15 9.42 10.10
C CYS A 121 0.03 10.43 10.26
N ARG A 122 -0.09 11.03 11.46
CA ARG A 122 -0.96 12.18 11.70
C ARG A 122 -0.15 13.47 11.77
N GLU A 123 -0.74 14.53 11.23
CA GLU A 123 -0.22 15.89 11.39
C GLU A 123 -0.95 16.62 12.54
N PRO A 124 -0.50 17.81 12.93
CA PRO A 124 -1.18 18.60 13.95
C PRO A 124 -2.65 18.84 13.61
N ARG A 125 -3.49 18.78 14.63
CA ARG A 125 -4.92 19.03 14.52
C ARG A 125 -5.21 20.39 13.90
N THR A 126 -6.16 20.44 12.98
CA THR A 126 -6.60 21.71 12.37
C THR A 126 -7.45 22.55 13.33
N GLN A 127 -7.62 23.82 13.02
CA GLN A 127 -8.53 24.72 13.78
C GLN A 127 -9.98 24.21 13.77
N LEU A 128 -10.38 23.46 12.74
CA LEU A 128 -11.72 22.84 12.65
C LEU A 128 -11.84 21.54 13.45
N GLY A 129 -10.83 21.17 14.22
CA GLY A 129 -10.86 19.96 15.05
C GLY A 129 -10.67 18.66 14.28
N LEU A 130 -10.19 18.71 13.03
CA LEU A 130 -9.88 17.53 12.23
C LEU A 130 -8.41 17.16 12.36
N THR A 131 -8.11 15.86 12.30
CA THR A 131 -6.75 15.32 12.25
C THR A 131 -6.40 14.98 10.80
N PRO A 132 -5.40 15.65 10.21
CA PRO A 132 -4.89 15.23 8.90
C PRO A 132 -4.10 13.93 9.06
N ILE A 133 -4.34 12.98 8.14
CA ILE A 133 -3.58 11.75 7.98
C ILE A 133 -2.84 11.84 6.65
N VAL A 134 -1.55 11.50 6.65
CA VAL A 134 -0.70 11.58 5.47
C VAL A 134 0.05 10.28 5.25
N ALA A 135 0.13 9.87 3.99
CA ALA A 135 1.06 8.85 3.51
C ALA A 135 1.97 9.43 2.44
N ILE A 136 3.23 9.06 2.46
CA ILE A 136 4.25 9.51 1.48
C ILE A 136 4.80 8.28 0.76
N GLY A 137 4.77 8.34 -0.57
CA GLY A 137 5.39 7.38 -1.47
C GLY A 137 6.47 8.02 -2.33
N PRO A 138 7.13 7.23 -3.21
CA PRO A 138 8.19 7.73 -4.09
C PRO A 138 7.72 8.81 -5.06
N LEU A 139 6.46 8.76 -5.48
CA LEU A 139 5.88 9.63 -6.52
C LEU A 139 4.92 10.69 -5.96
N GLY A 140 4.82 10.83 -4.65
CA GLY A 140 3.98 11.85 -4.03
C GLY A 140 3.42 11.49 -2.67
N ALA A 141 2.50 12.31 -2.20
CA ALA A 141 1.84 12.13 -0.92
C ALA A 141 0.31 12.09 -1.07
N VAL A 142 -0.35 11.25 -0.29
CA VAL A 142 -1.80 11.25 -0.11
C VAL A 142 -2.13 11.84 1.24
N ARG A 143 -3.18 12.65 1.31
CA ARG A 143 -3.64 13.27 2.55
C ARG A 143 -5.17 13.27 2.62
N CYS A 144 -5.71 12.89 3.76
CA CYS A 144 -7.11 13.09 4.10
C CYS A 144 -7.24 13.84 5.43
N ARG A 145 -8.46 14.24 5.79
CA ARG A 145 -8.78 14.87 7.08
C ARG A 145 -9.92 14.10 7.70
N ILE A 146 -9.70 13.60 8.90
CA ILE A 146 -10.69 12.80 9.63
C ILE A 146 -11.07 13.45 10.95
N LYS A 147 -12.18 13.03 11.55
CA LYS A 147 -12.52 13.43 12.91
C LYS A 147 -11.41 12.98 13.86
N SER A 148 -10.97 13.90 14.75
CA SER A 148 -9.95 13.57 15.75
C SER A 148 -10.44 12.45 16.69
N PRO A 149 -9.54 11.62 17.21
CA PRO A 149 -9.91 10.63 18.20
C PRO A 149 -10.36 11.32 19.50
N GLU A 150 -11.20 10.66 20.28
CA GLU A 150 -11.65 11.21 21.58
C GLU A 150 -10.48 11.44 22.53
N ARG A 151 -9.51 10.54 22.47
CA ARG A 151 -8.25 10.63 23.22
C ARG A 151 -7.07 10.57 22.26
N GLU A 152 -6.35 11.68 22.17
CA GLU A 152 -5.19 11.79 21.27
C GLU A 152 -4.02 10.90 21.70
N ASP A 153 -3.85 10.72 23.03
CA ASP A 153 -2.83 9.85 23.63
C ASP A 153 -3.17 8.35 23.52
N LYS A 154 -4.43 8.02 23.22
CA LYS A 154 -4.89 6.63 23.14
C LYS A 154 -5.98 6.45 22.10
N PRO A 155 -5.66 6.59 20.80
CA PRO A 155 -6.63 6.37 19.73
C PRO A 155 -7.13 4.92 19.73
N THR A 156 -8.41 4.74 19.36
CA THR A 156 -9.02 3.40 19.33
C THR A 156 -8.67 2.67 18.04
N ALA A 157 -8.78 1.34 18.07
CA ALA A 157 -8.62 0.50 16.87
C ALA A 157 -9.67 0.82 15.77
N GLY A 158 -10.87 1.26 16.19
CA GLY A 158 -11.92 1.74 15.27
C GLY A 158 -11.46 2.99 14.53
N TRP A 159 -11.04 4.01 15.28
CA TRP A 159 -10.53 5.26 14.71
C TRP A 159 -9.36 5.00 13.72
N PHE A 160 -8.44 4.12 14.08
CA PHE A 160 -7.29 3.78 13.23
C PHE A 160 -7.73 3.13 11.91
N ARG A 161 -8.72 2.22 11.96
CA ARG A 161 -9.29 1.61 10.75
C ARG A 161 -10.01 2.63 9.88
N ASP A 162 -10.79 3.53 10.48
CA ASP A 162 -11.48 4.59 9.75
C ASP A 162 -10.49 5.55 9.08
N ALA A 163 -9.37 5.87 9.78
CA ALA A 163 -8.28 6.65 9.22
C ALA A 163 -7.66 5.98 7.99
N LEU A 164 -7.40 4.68 8.07
CA LEU A 164 -6.84 3.90 6.98
C LEU A 164 -7.79 3.86 5.77
N LEU A 165 -9.08 3.61 6.00
CA LEU A 165 -10.09 3.59 4.94
C LEU A 165 -10.24 4.95 4.25
N GLN A 166 -10.28 6.05 5.01
CA GLN A 166 -10.40 7.39 4.43
C GLN A 166 -9.14 7.80 3.67
N LEU A 167 -7.95 7.36 4.11
CA LEU A 167 -6.71 7.59 3.38
C LEU A 167 -6.71 6.83 2.04
N GLY A 168 -7.18 5.58 2.02
CA GLY A 168 -7.36 4.79 0.81
C GLY A 168 -8.34 5.43 -0.17
N SER A 169 -9.51 5.85 0.32
CA SER A 169 -10.49 6.58 -0.50
C SER A 169 -9.88 7.85 -1.11
N ALA A 170 -9.16 8.64 -0.31
CA ALA A 170 -8.48 9.84 -0.81
C ALA A 170 -7.40 9.53 -1.85
N ALA A 171 -6.79 8.35 -1.81
CA ALA A 171 -5.84 7.92 -2.84
C ALA A 171 -6.55 7.57 -4.15
N VAL A 172 -7.67 6.84 -4.08
CA VAL A 172 -8.51 6.51 -5.25
C VAL A 172 -9.04 7.78 -5.92
N ASP A 173 -9.53 8.76 -5.14
CA ASP A 173 -10.08 10.02 -5.64
C ASP A 173 -9.03 10.89 -6.38
N ARG A 174 -7.73 10.58 -6.26
CA ARG A 174 -6.68 11.30 -7.00
C ARG A 174 -6.52 10.83 -8.43
N ILE A 175 -7.05 9.67 -8.78
CA ILE A 175 -6.98 9.14 -10.14
C ILE A 175 -8.05 9.84 -10.98
N ASP A 176 -7.61 10.69 -11.90
CA ASP A 176 -8.50 11.42 -12.82
C ASP A 176 -9.09 10.45 -13.86
N PRO A 177 -10.39 10.14 -13.78
CA PRO A 177 -11.03 9.18 -14.67
C PRO A 177 -11.10 9.66 -16.13
N THR A 178 -10.85 10.94 -16.40
CA THR A 178 -10.90 11.52 -17.75
C THR A 178 -9.61 11.32 -18.54
N LYS A 179 -8.52 10.87 -17.88
CA LYS A 179 -7.25 10.58 -18.54
C LYS A 179 -7.32 9.24 -19.28
N ASP A 180 -6.45 9.10 -20.29
CA ASP A 180 -6.27 7.83 -20.98
C ASP A 180 -5.81 6.71 -20.01
N PRO A 181 -6.09 5.44 -20.33
CA PRO A 181 -5.78 4.33 -19.43
C PRO A 181 -4.31 4.25 -19.02
N GLN A 182 -3.37 4.56 -19.91
CA GLN A 182 -1.94 4.50 -19.61
C GLN A 182 -1.55 5.52 -18.53
N ARG A 183 -1.99 6.78 -18.65
CA ARG A 183 -1.73 7.82 -17.63
C ARG A 183 -2.39 7.51 -16.29
N ARG A 184 -3.59 6.93 -16.33
CA ARG A 184 -4.27 6.48 -15.11
C ARG A 184 -3.51 5.33 -14.46
N LEU A 185 -2.99 4.40 -15.26
CA LEU A 185 -2.17 3.28 -14.78
C LEU A 185 -0.89 3.78 -14.12
N ASP A 186 -0.14 4.67 -14.75
CA ASP A 186 1.08 5.26 -14.17
C ASP A 186 0.79 5.95 -12.83
N ALA A 187 -0.33 6.68 -12.75
CA ALA A 187 -0.74 7.35 -11.52
C ALA A 187 -1.11 6.37 -10.40
N VAL A 188 -1.90 5.32 -10.70
CA VAL A 188 -2.33 4.36 -9.68
C VAL A 188 -1.17 3.49 -9.21
N LEU A 189 -0.25 3.08 -10.09
CA LEU A 189 0.95 2.32 -9.69
C LEU A 189 1.82 3.11 -8.71
N GLY A 190 1.98 4.43 -8.89
CA GLY A 190 2.66 5.30 -7.94
C GLY A 190 1.98 5.38 -6.57
N LEU A 191 0.67 5.22 -6.52
CA LEU A 191 -0.11 5.24 -5.27
C LEU A 191 -0.14 3.88 -4.57
N LEU A 192 0.01 2.76 -5.27
CA LEU A 192 0.06 1.42 -4.68
C LEU A 192 1.21 1.24 -3.67
N ASP A 193 2.33 1.95 -3.83
CA ASP A 193 3.42 1.97 -2.83
C ASP A 193 3.19 3.01 -1.72
N THR A 194 2.38 4.04 -2.00
CA THR A 194 2.06 5.09 -1.04
C THR A 194 1.03 4.62 -0.01
N VAL A 195 -0.01 3.89 -0.45
CA VAL A 195 -1.09 3.34 0.39
C VAL A 195 -1.29 1.86 0.05
N PRO A 196 -0.32 0.99 0.34
CA PRO A 196 -0.35 -0.41 -0.07
C PRO A 196 -1.45 -1.24 0.62
N GLU A 197 -2.00 -0.71 1.70
CA GLU A 197 -3.05 -1.37 2.48
C GLU A 197 -4.45 -1.20 1.88
N ASP A 198 -4.62 -0.41 0.81
CA ASP A 198 -5.95 -0.11 0.26
C ASP A 198 -6.37 -1.08 -0.85
N ASP A 199 -7.43 -1.85 -0.61
CA ASP A 199 -7.97 -2.78 -1.60
C ASP A 199 -8.64 -2.06 -2.79
N GLY A 200 -9.13 -0.83 -2.59
CA GLY A 200 -9.76 -0.01 -3.63
C GLY A 200 -8.78 0.37 -4.71
N LEU A 201 -7.55 0.79 -4.32
CA LEU A 201 -6.47 1.09 -5.26
C LEU A 201 -6.07 -0.11 -6.10
N HIS A 202 -5.94 -1.30 -5.48
CA HIS A 202 -5.60 -2.52 -6.22
C HIS A 202 -6.69 -2.88 -7.23
N ARG A 203 -7.98 -2.85 -6.82
CA ARG A 203 -9.09 -3.08 -7.75
C ARG A 203 -9.13 -2.06 -8.89
N LEU A 204 -8.90 -0.78 -8.60
CA LEU A 204 -8.83 0.26 -9.62
C LEU A 204 -7.67 0.02 -10.59
N ALA A 205 -6.48 -0.36 -10.09
CA ALA A 205 -5.33 -0.68 -10.93
C ALA A 205 -5.61 -1.88 -11.86
N ILE A 206 -6.27 -2.93 -11.37
CA ILE A 206 -6.69 -4.09 -12.17
C ILE A 206 -7.65 -3.65 -13.29
N ALA A 207 -8.68 -2.86 -12.96
CA ALA A 207 -9.65 -2.37 -13.94
C ALA A 207 -8.98 -1.53 -15.03
N ILE A 208 -8.06 -0.62 -14.65
CA ILE A 208 -7.31 0.19 -15.62
C ILE A 208 -6.40 -0.68 -16.51
N CYS A 209 -5.79 -1.72 -15.96
CA CYS A 209 -5.01 -2.66 -16.77
C CYS A 209 -5.88 -3.38 -17.81
N GLN A 210 -7.11 -3.75 -17.45
CA GLN A 210 -8.07 -4.38 -18.38
C GLN A 210 -8.47 -3.42 -19.49
N GLU A 211 -8.84 -2.17 -19.16
CA GLU A 211 -9.13 -1.12 -20.14
C GLU A 211 -7.94 -0.87 -21.10
N ALA A 212 -6.71 -0.83 -20.56
CA ALA A 212 -5.50 -0.63 -21.36
C ALA A 212 -5.21 -1.81 -22.30
N ALA A 213 -5.51 -3.05 -21.87
CA ALA A 213 -5.35 -4.24 -22.68
C ALA A 213 -6.36 -4.26 -23.85
N GLU A 214 -7.60 -3.85 -23.60
CA GLU A 214 -8.65 -3.72 -24.63
C GLU A 214 -8.24 -2.67 -25.67
N ALA A 215 -7.86 -1.46 -25.22
CA ALA A 215 -7.42 -0.38 -26.11
C ALA A 215 -6.17 -0.71 -26.94
N ALA A 216 -5.29 -1.59 -26.45
CA ALA A 216 -4.10 -2.03 -27.20
C ALA A 216 -4.40 -3.14 -28.23
N SER A 217 -5.61 -3.70 -28.20
CA SER A 217 -6.05 -4.78 -29.10
C SER A 217 -6.86 -4.26 -30.30
N GLU A 218 -7.27 -2.98 -30.26
CA GLU A 218 -7.96 -2.26 -31.34
C GLU A 218 -6.96 -1.59 -32.30
#